data_d861c56eea54a97a104c4fe34b818a32
#
_entry.id   d861c56eea54a97a104c4fe34b818a32
#
_cell.length_a   1.000
_cell.length_b   1.000
_cell.length_c   1.000
_cell.angle_alpha   90.00
_cell.angle_beta   90.00
_cell.angle_gamma   90.00
#
_symmetry.space_group_name_H-M   'P 1'
#
loop_
_entity.id
_entity.type
_entity.pdbx_description
1 polymer ?
#
loop_
_entity_poly.entity_id
_entity_poly.type
_entity_poly.pdbx_seq_one_letter_code
_entity_poly.pdbx_strand_id
1 'polypeptide(L)'
;DLAQTRPWTPDTLVNIYSTTKGITALALAHLAGTGAFNYQDPVSKYWPEFAADDKGAITISELLSHQAGLCAFEQNLMVADLYDWNAIVASLARAKPAWEPGSRAGYHSISWGFLAGALCRKITGKTLGQYIQTHLCTPTGADFYLGLDPKAHGRCADLIGPNHARNQRADLTPAKEPASAAARSDLAIRTQENPIIRPYQDACSSAWRQAEIPASNGHATAEGLAKLYQGALNKKLITEAARHQACTRTVSKQQDLILNQFIERSQ
;
A
#
# COMPACT_ATOMS: atom_id res chain seq x y z
N ASP A 1 6.55 23.76 -2.89
CA ASP A 1 5.18 24.18 -2.53
C ASP A 1 4.46 24.81 -3.73
N LEU A 2 3.13 24.98 -3.60
CA LEU A 2 2.28 25.60 -4.63
C LEU A 2 2.72 27.03 -5.00
N ALA A 3 3.28 27.76 -4.06
CA ALA A 3 3.77 29.11 -4.27
C ALA A 3 5.12 29.16 -4.98
N GLN A 4 5.77 28.03 -5.23
CA GLN A 4 7.10 27.91 -5.84
C GLN A 4 8.20 28.69 -5.09
N THR A 5 8.05 28.81 -3.78
CA THR A 5 8.99 29.56 -2.93
C THR A 5 10.05 28.66 -2.27
N ARG A 6 9.79 27.33 -2.23
CA ARG A 6 10.72 26.34 -1.70
C ARG A 6 11.35 25.54 -2.82
N PRO A 7 12.68 25.53 -2.97
CA PRO A 7 13.36 24.68 -3.95
C PRO A 7 13.19 23.18 -3.60
N TRP A 8 13.25 22.31 -4.60
CA TRP A 8 13.41 20.89 -4.41
C TRP A 8 14.85 20.60 -3.99
N THR A 9 15.02 19.82 -2.92
CA THR A 9 16.32 19.42 -2.38
C THR A 9 16.43 17.90 -2.34
N PRO A 10 17.63 17.31 -2.21
CA PRO A 10 17.78 15.84 -2.12
C PRO A 10 17.01 15.20 -0.96
N ASP A 11 16.73 15.95 0.10
CA ASP A 11 15.99 15.51 1.28
C ASP A 11 14.48 15.82 1.20
N THR A 12 13.99 16.32 0.06
CA THR A 12 12.56 16.57 -0.15
C THR A 12 11.79 15.25 -0.14
N LEU A 13 10.82 15.14 0.78
CA LEU A 13 9.91 14.00 0.89
C LEU A 13 8.68 14.22 0.00
N VAL A 14 8.20 13.15 -0.61
CA VAL A 14 6.96 13.17 -1.38
C VAL A 14 6.10 11.97 -1.04
N ASN A 15 4.78 12.15 -1.02
CA ASN A 15 3.85 11.03 -0.91
C ASN A 15 3.92 10.16 -2.16
N ILE A 16 4.22 8.88 -2.00
CA ILE A 16 4.50 7.96 -3.13
C ILE A 16 3.32 7.05 -3.49
N TYR A 17 2.15 7.28 -2.92
CA TYR A 17 0.94 6.49 -3.17
C TYR A 17 1.23 4.99 -3.19
N SER A 18 0.70 4.27 -4.19
CA SER A 18 0.79 2.81 -4.27
C SER A 18 2.21 2.23 -4.41
N THR A 19 3.22 3.05 -4.66
CA THR A 19 4.62 2.61 -4.51
C THR A 19 4.91 2.19 -3.06
N THR A 20 4.16 2.71 -2.10
CA THR A 20 4.17 2.28 -0.68
C THR A 20 3.97 0.77 -0.53
N LYS A 21 3.12 0.15 -1.37
CA LYS A 21 2.89 -1.30 -1.33
C LYS A 21 4.17 -2.11 -1.58
N GLY A 22 5.04 -1.63 -2.47
CA GLY A 22 6.32 -2.29 -2.73
C GLY A 22 7.22 -2.32 -1.50
N ILE A 23 7.24 -1.23 -0.71
CA ILE A 23 8.02 -1.18 0.54
C ILE A 23 7.36 -2.01 1.64
N THR A 24 6.02 -1.99 1.70
CA THR A 24 5.26 -2.87 2.61
C THR A 24 5.52 -4.35 2.30
N ALA A 25 5.49 -4.74 1.02
CA ALA A 25 5.80 -6.10 0.58
C ALA A 25 7.25 -6.48 0.92
N LEU A 26 8.22 -5.57 0.73
CA LEU A 26 9.61 -5.78 1.12
C LEU A 26 9.75 -6.01 2.62
N ALA A 27 9.00 -5.27 3.45
CA ALA A 27 9.01 -5.47 4.90
C ALA A 27 8.48 -6.86 5.29
N LEU A 28 7.42 -7.32 4.64
CA LEU A 28 6.88 -8.67 4.86
C LEU A 28 7.82 -9.75 4.32
N ALA A 29 8.48 -9.52 3.18
CA ALA A 29 9.50 -10.44 2.67
C ALA A 29 10.70 -10.56 3.62
N HIS A 30 11.13 -9.43 4.23
CA HIS A 30 12.13 -9.44 5.29
C HIS A 30 11.64 -10.27 6.49
N LEU A 31 10.41 -10.04 6.95
CA LEU A 31 9.84 -10.74 8.10
C LEU A 31 9.69 -12.25 7.82
N ALA A 32 9.25 -12.65 6.63
CA ALA A 32 9.20 -14.05 6.21
C ALA A 32 10.61 -14.68 6.20
N GLY A 33 11.61 -13.92 5.72
CA GLY A 33 13.01 -14.34 5.69
C GLY A 33 13.64 -14.60 7.06
N THR A 34 13.04 -14.07 8.14
CA THR A 34 13.44 -14.40 9.53
C THR A 34 12.79 -15.69 10.04
N GLY A 35 11.90 -16.32 9.27
CA GLY A 35 11.14 -17.50 9.68
C GLY A 35 9.91 -17.18 10.54
N ALA A 36 9.53 -15.91 10.66
CA ALA A 36 8.39 -15.50 11.50
C ALA A 36 7.03 -15.98 10.97
N PHE A 37 6.92 -16.22 9.66
CA PHE A 37 5.76 -16.85 9.03
C PHE A 37 6.17 -17.54 7.71
N ASN A 38 5.28 -18.43 7.24
CA ASN A 38 5.34 -19.00 5.88
C ASN A 38 4.20 -18.41 5.05
N TYR A 39 4.44 -18.11 3.75
CA TYR A 39 3.40 -17.59 2.86
C TYR A 39 2.19 -18.51 2.71
N GLN A 40 2.36 -19.82 2.92
CA GLN A 40 1.27 -20.81 2.89
C GLN A 40 0.54 -20.97 4.23
N ASP A 41 1.00 -20.29 5.29
CA ASP A 41 0.28 -20.26 6.56
C ASP A 41 -1.07 -19.53 6.38
N PRO A 42 -2.15 -20.00 7.03
CA PRO A 42 -3.38 -19.23 7.09
C PRO A 42 -3.16 -17.96 7.90
N VAL A 43 -3.75 -16.85 7.46
CA VAL A 43 -3.69 -15.56 8.17
C VAL A 43 -4.22 -15.70 9.59
N SER A 44 -5.26 -16.51 9.79
CA SER A 44 -5.89 -16.79 11.07
C SER A 44 -4.95 -17.39 12.12
N LYS A 45 -3.87 -18.03 11.72
CA LYS A 45 -2.81 -18.51 12.62
C LYS A 45 -2.19 -17.40 13.45
N TYR A 46 -2.05 -16.21 12.88
CA TYR A 46 -1.43 -15.04 13.50
C TYR A 46 -2.46 -13.99 13.92
N TRP A 47 -3.61 -14.02 13.28
CA TRP A 47 -4.71 -13.09 13.48
C TRP A 47 -6.04 -13.87 13.61
N PRO A 48 -6.35 -14.46 14.80
CA PRO A 48 -7.50 -15.34 14.97
C PRO A 48 -8.83 -14.70 14.58
N GLU A 49 -9.02 -13.40 14.86
CA GLU A 49 -10.25 -12.67 14.54
C GLU A 49 -10.52 -12.57 13.04
N PHE A 50 -9.50 -12.78 12.21
CA PHE A 50 -9.62 -12.81 10.76
C PHE A 50 -10.41 -14.04 10.25
N ALA A 51 -10.54 -15.09 11.05
CA ALA A 51 -11.22 -16.32 10.63
C ALA A 51 -12.75 -16.18 10.44
N ALA A 52 -13.35 -15.04 10.85
CA ALA A 52 -14.77 -14.78 10.64
C ALA A 52 -15.18 -14.88 9.17
N ASP A 53 -16.45 -15.21 8.90
CA ASP A 53 -17.03 -15.30 7.56
C ASP A 53 -16.22 -16.23 6.61
N ASP A 54 -15.91 -17.44 7.11
CA ASP A 54 -15.22 -18.51 6.40
C ASP A 54 -13.81 -18.17 5.86
N LYS A 55 -13.20 -17.09 6.40
CA LYS A 55 -11.84 -16.65 6.01
C LYS A 55 -10.71 -17.43 6.67
N GLY A 56 -11.00 -18.41 7.52
CA GLY A 56 -10.00 -19.10 8.33
C GLY A 56 -8.88 -19.80 7.52
N ALA A 57 -9.17 -20.18 6.28
CA ALA A 57 -8.24 -20.87 5.40
C ALA A 57 -7.44 -19.94 4.46
N ILE A 58 -7.77 -18.63 4.39
CA ILE A 58 -7.06 -17.68 3.52
C ILE A 58 -5.58 -17.64 3.92
N THR A 59 -4.71 -17.95 2.96
CA THR A 59 -3.27 -17.93 3.15
C THR A 59 -2.71 -16.51 3.09
N ILE A 60 -1.54 -16.31 3.69
CA ILE A 60 -0.80 -15.06 3.58
C ILE A 60 -0.48 -14.75 2.11
N SER A 61 -0.15 -15.77 1.32
CA SER A 61 0.07 -15.63 -0.13
C SER A 61 -1.15 -15.06 -0.86
N GLU A 62 -2.35 -15.60 -0.63
CA GLU A 62 -3.59 -15.12 -1.23
C GLU A 62 -3.92 -13.68 -0.81
N LEU A 63 -3.69 -13.36 0.47
CA LEU A 63 -3.90 -12.00 0.99
C LEU A 63 -2.96 -11.02 0.28
N LEU A 64 -1.67 -11.31 0.21
CA LEU A 64 -0.67 -10.38 -0.34
C LEU A 64 -0.74 -10.27 -1.86
N SER A 65 -1.18 -11.31 -2.56
CA SER A 65 -1.35 -11.30 -4.02
C SER A 65 -2.73 -10.80 -4.49
N HIS A 66 -3.51 -10.17 -3.60
CA HIS A 66 -4.82 -9.60 -3.89
C HIS A 66 -5.91 -10.61 -4.26
N GLN A 67 -5.84 -11.81 -3.71
CA GLN A 67 -6.80 -12.88 -3.96
C GLN A 67 -7.81 -13.10 -2.81
N ALA A 68 -7.66 -12.38 -1.69
CA ALA A 68 -8.49 -12.56 -0.49
C ALA A 68 -9.95 -12.11 -0.61
N GLY A 69 -10.32 -11.38 -1.68
CA GLY A 69 -11.69 -10.87 -1.84
C GLY A 69 -12.06 -9.68 -0.93
N LEU A 70 -11.10 -9.11 -0.20
CA LEU A 70 -11.31 -8.03 0.78
C LEU A 70 -10.92 -6.66 0.20
N CYS A 71 -11.28 -6.37 -1.05
CA CYS A 71 -10.82 -5.21 -1.79
C CYS A 71 -11.56 -3.91 -1.44
N ALA A 72 -12.78 -3.99 -0.92
CA ALA A 72 -13.64 -2.84 -0.62
C ALA A 72 -14.09 -2.87 0.85
N PHE A 73 -14.40 -1.69 1.38
CA PHE A 73 -15.07 -1.56 2.68
C PHE A 73 -16.57 -1.67 2.53
N GLU A 74 -17.24 -2.28 3.50
CA GLU A 74 -18.71 -2.43 3.48
C GLU A 74 -19.41 -1.12 3.83
N GLN A 75 -18.87 -0.38 4.81
CA GLN A 75 -19.39 0.92 5.20
C GLN A 75 -18.89 2.02 4.27
N ASN A 76 -19.67 3.08 4.10
CA ASN A 76 -19.21 4.30 3.46
C ASN A 76 -18.25 5.03 4.40
N LEU A 77 -17.02 5.23 3.96
CA LEU A 77 -15.97 5.87 4.75
C LEU A 77 -15.69 7.29 4.27
N MET A 78 -15.29 8.14 5.19
CA MET A 78 -14.57 9.37 4.91
C MET A 78 -13.05 9.10 5.00
N VAL A 79 -12.23 9.98 4.42
CA VAL A 79 -10.77 9.85 4.51
C VAL A 79 -10.29 9.85 5.97
N ALA A 80 -10.95 10.61 6.84
CA ALA A 80 -10.63 10.66 8.27
C ALA A 80 -10.78 9.31 8.98
N ASP A 81 -11.71 8.45 8.52
CA ASP A 81 -11.91 7.12 9.12
C ASP A 81 -10.70 6.21 8.90
N LEU A 82 -9.93 6.44 7.82
CA LEU A 82 -8.67 5.70 7.58
C LEU A 82 -7.59 5.95 8.64
N TYR A 83 -7.74 6.99 9.44
CA TYR A 83 -6.78 7.33 10.50
C TYR A 83 -7.04 6.55 11.80
N ASP A 84 -8.24 5.97 11.95
CA ASP A 84 -8.53 5.02 13.02
C ASP A 84 -8.14 3.59 12.58
N TRP A 85 -6.87 3.28 12.81
CA TRP A 85 -6.30 1.96 12.49
C TRP A 85 -7.12 0.80 13.04
N ASN A 86 -7.54 0.90 14.30
CA ASN A 86 -8.20 -0.21 14.98
C ASN A 86 -9.61 -0.44 14.42
N ALA A 87 -10.35 0.62 14.14
CA ALA A 87 -11.68 0.52 13.53
C ALA A 87 -11.60 -0.12 12.13
N ILE A 88 -10.67 0.32 11.29
CA ILE A 88 -10.47 -0.22 9.95
C ILE A 88 -10.07 -1.70 9.98
N VAL A 89 -9.08 -2.06 10.81
CA VAL A 89 -8.63 -3.45 10.91
C VAL A 89 -9.73 -4.36 11.46
N ALA A 90 -10.49 -3.91 12.45
CA ALA A 90 -11.63 -4.66 12.98
C ALA A 90 -12.76 -4.82 11.94
N SER A 91 -13.01 -3.81 11.12
CA SER A 91 -13.98 -3.89 10.01
C SER A 91 -13.52 -4.94 8.97
N LEU A 92 -12.27 -4.92 8.54
CA LEU A 92 -11.74 -5.89 7.58
C LEU A 92 -11.70 -7.33 8.13
N ALA A 93 -11.44 -7.49 9.43
CA ALA A 93 -11.50 -8.81 10.06
C ALA A 93 -12.90 -9.44 10.02
N ARG A 94 -13.95 -8.62 10.06
CA ARG A 94 -15.36 -9.05 9.96
C ARG A 94 -15.94 -9.02 8.56
N ALA A 95 -15.24 -8.42 7.58
CA ALA A 95 -15.75 -8.27 6.24
C ALA A 95 -15.86 -9.62 5.53
N LYS A 96 -16.94 -9.79 4.75
CA LYS A 96 -17.13 -10.95 3.89
C LYS A 96 -16.33 -10.78 2.59
N PRO A 97 -15.63 -11.82 2.12
CA PRO A 97 -14.97 -11.78 0.80
C PRO A 97 -15.97 -11.53 -0.34
N ALA A 98 -15.62 -10.65 -1.28
CA ALA A 98 -16.43 -10.34 -2.45
C ALA A 98 -16.42 -11.46 -3.52
N TRP A 99 -15.52 -12.42 -3.40
CA TRP A 99 -15.41 -13.63 -4.21
C TRP A 99 -14.74 -14.74 -3.39
N GLU A 100 -14.83 -15.97 -3.86
CA GLU A 100 -14.14 -17.11 -3.27
C GLU A 100 -12.63 -16.85 -3.22
N PRO A 101 -12.00 -16.77 -2.03
CA PRO A 101 -10.57 -16.53 -1.90
C PRO A 101 -9.74 -17.53 -2.71
N GLY A 102 -8.68 -17.04 -3.34
CA GLY A 102 -7.82 -17.84 -4.20
C GLY A 102 -8.36 -18.06 -5.62
N SER A 103 -9.66 -17.93 -5.88
CA SER A 103 -10.26 -18.19 -7.20
C SER A 103 -10.00 -17.09 -8.21
N ARG A 104 -9.88 -15.85 -7.76
CA ARG A 104 -9.71 -14.65 -8.59
C ARG A 104 -8.83 -13.63 -7.91
N ALA A 105 -8.30 -12.69 -8.70
CA ALA A 105 -7.56 -11.55 -8.20
C ALA A 105 -8.28 -10.24 -8.52
N GLY A 106 -8.22 -9.29 -7.60
CA GLY A 106 -8.74 -7.94 -7.76
C GLY A 106 -7.97 -6.96 -6.91
N TYR A 107 -7.50 -5.87 -7.49
CA TYR A 107 -6.63 -4.92 -6.82
C TYR A 107 -7.27 -4.34 -5.54
N HIS A 108 -6.78 -4.71 -4.38
CA HIS A 108 -7.19 -4.15 -3.09
C HIS A 108 -6.52 -2.79 -2.91
N SER A 109 -7.17 -1.72 -3.33
CA SER A 109 -6.57 -0.38 -3.46
C SER A 109 -6.01 0.14 -2.13
N ILE A 110 -6.85 0.21 -1.10
CA ILE A 110 -6.50 0.73 0.24
C ILE A 110 -6.45 -0.38 1.27
N SER A 111 -7.44 -1.28 1.27
CA SER A 111 -7.59 -2.34 2.27
C SER A 111 -6.35 -3.24 2.37
N TRP A 112 -5.66 -3.51 1.25
CA TRP A 112 -4.45 -4.30 1.22
C TRP A 112 -3.41 -3.86 2.25
N GLY A 113 -3.19 -2.55 2.37
CA GLY A 113 -2.21 -2.00 3.30
C GLY A 113 -2.57 -2.28 4.76
N PHE A 114 -3.85 -2.13 5.11
CA PHE A 114 -4.32 -2.43 6.46
C PHE A 114 -4.22 -3.93 6.77
N LEU A 115 -4.57 -4.79 5.81
CA LEU A 115 -4.44 -6.25 5.95
C LEU A 115 -2.98 -6.67 6.16
N ALA A 116 -2.07 -6.19 5.30
CA ALA A 116 -0.64 -6.46 5.38
C ALA A 116 -0.01 -5.89 6.66
N GLY A 117 -0.36 -4.66 7.02
CA GLY A 117 0.13 -4.02 8.23
C GLY A 117 -0.40 -4.65 9.51
N ALA A 118 -1.67 -5.11 9.52
CA ALA A 118 -2.25 -5.85 10.63
C ALA A 118 -1.52 -7.18 10.85
N LEU A 119 -1.22 -7.92 9.78
CA LEU A 119 -0.43 -9.14 9.85
C LEU A 119 0.95 -8.87 10.49
N CYS A 120 1.66 -7.85 10.02
CA CYS A 120 2.94 -7.44 10.59
C CYS A 120 2.80 -7.13 12.10
N ARG A 121 1.78 -6.35 12.49
CA ARG A 121 1.54 -5.97 13.89
C ARG A 121 1.19 -7.17 14.76
N LYS A 122 0.38 -8.10 14.27
CA LYS A 122 0.02 -9.33 15.00
C LYS A 122 1.21 -10.26 15.22
N ILE A 123 2.12 -10.35 14.25
CA ILE A 123 3.31 -11.20 14.35
C ILE A 123 4.39 -10.54 15.23
N THR A 124 4.60 -9.24 15.11
CA THR A 124 5.78 -8.57 15.69
C THR A 124 5.50 -7.70 16.91
N GLY A 125 4.23 -7.35 17.15
CA GLY A 125 3.82 -6.35 18.15
C GLY A 125 4.17 -4.91 17.79
N LYS A 126 4.83 -4.66 16.63
CA LYS A 126 5.23 -3.32 16.15
C LYS A 126 4.27 -2.84 15.09
N THR A 127 4.12 -1.51 14.95
CA THR A 127 3.47 -0.97 13.76
C THR A 127 4.33 -1.24 12.53
N LEU A 128 3.72 -1.24 11.34
CA LEU A 128 4.49 -1.49 10.11
C LEU A 128 5.52 -0.38 9.87
N GLY A 129 5.18 0.89 10.17
CA GLY A 129 6.12 2.00 10.08
C GLY A 129 7.33 1.81 11.00
N GLN A 130 7.11 1.39 12.25
CA GLN A 130 8.19 1.05 13.19
C GLN A 130 9.06 -0.10 12.68
N TYR A 131 8.42 -1.13 12.13
CA TYR A 131 9.13 -2.28 11.56
C TYR A 131 10.03 -1.87 10.39
N ILE A 132 9.48 -1.10 9.45
CA ILE A 132 10.22 -0.58 8.29
C ILE A 132 11.40 0.28 8.74
N GLN A 133 11.19 1.21 9.69
CA GLN A 133 12.27 2.06 10.19
C GLN A 133 13.41 1.24 10.77
N THR A 134 13.07 0.27 11.65
CA THR A 134 14.09 -0.52 12.36
C THR A 134 14.86 -1.45 11.43
N HIS A 135 14.14 -2.15 10.54
CA HIS A 135 14.72 -3.29 9.81
C HIS A 135 15.10 -2.98 8.36
N LEU A 136 14.54 -1.92 7.76
CA LEU A 136 14.82 -1.57 6.37
C LEU A 136 15.54 -0.22 6.25
N CYS A 137 14.99 0.84 6.87
CA CYS A 137 15.53 2.19 6.72
C CYS A 137 16.87 2.36 7.46
N THR A 138 16.93 2.00 8.73
CA THR A 138 18.17 2.13 9.53
C THR A 138 19.35 1.38 8.91
N PRO A 139 19.24 0.10 8.48
CA PRO A 139 20.35 -0.59 7.87
C PRO A 139 20.82 -0.02 6.54
N THR A 140 19.94 0.60 5.78
CA THR A 140 20.25 1.13 4.42
C THR A 140 20.55 2.62 4.41
N GLY A 141 20.22 3.34 5.46
CA GLY A 141 20.24 4.80 5.50
C GLY A 141 19.18 5.40 4.55
N ALA A 142 18.06 4.69 4.36
CA ALA A 142 16.97 5.13 3.51
C ALA A 142 16.08 6.15 4.21
N ASP A 143 15.71 7.18 3.48
CA ASP A 143 14.80 8.23 3.94
C ASP A 143 13.39 7.94 3.43
N PHE A 144 12.69 7.07 4.14
CA PHE A 144 11.32 6.64 3.89
C PHE A 144 10.55 6.60 5.21
N TYR A 145 9.29 7.01 5.18
CA TYR A 145 8.41 7.04 6.35
C TYR A 145 7.03 6.51 6.02
N LEU A 146 6.47 5.72 6.93
CA LEU A 146 5.07 5.37 7.02
C LEU A 146 4.60 5.81 8.41
N GLY A 147 3.71 6.83 8.48
CA GLY A 147 3.47 7.56 9.71
C GLY A 147 4.60 8.58 9.97
N LEU A 148 4.54 9.71 9.28
CA LEU A 148 5.59 10.74 9.33
C LEU A 148 5.43 11.64 10.57
N ASP A 149 6.50 11.79 11.35
CA ASP A 149 6.56 12.75 12.47
C ASP A 149 6.27 14.18 12.00
N PRO A 150 5.42 14.96 12.69
CA PRO A 150 5.14 16.36 12.35
C PRO A 150 6.39 17.23 12.18
N LYS A 151 7.47 16.93 12.88
CA LYS A 151 8.76 17.68 12.75
C LYS A 151 9.35 17.55 11.35
N ALA A 152 9.05 16.48 10.62
CA ALA A 152 9.54 16.27 9.26
C ALA A 152 8.58 16.83 8.17
N HIS A 153 7.38 17.31 8.54
CA HIS A 153 6.41 17.82 7.56
C HIS A 153 6.94 18.98 6.73
N GLY A 154 7.85 19.80 7.29
CA GLY A 154 8.51 20.88 6.56
C GLY A 154 9.33 20.42 5.35
N ARG A 155 9.73 19.15 5.32
CA ARG A 155 10.46 18.54 4.19
C ARG A 155 9.53 18.06 3.08
N CYS A 156 8.22 17.95 3.33
CA CYS A 156 7.30 17.41 2.35
C CYS A 156 7.01 18.40 1.23
N ALA A 157 7.12 17.96 -0.02
CA ALA A 157 6.56 18.67 -1.15
C ALA A 157 5.04 18.46 -1.19
N ASP A 158 4.31 19.51 -1.58
CA ASP A 158 2.91 19.40 -1.87
C ASP A 158 2.71 18.77 -3.25
N LEU A 159 1.69 17.92 -3.36
CA LEU A 159 1.30 17.35 -4.65
C LEU A 159 0.44 18.36 -5.42
N ILE A 160 0.75 18.55 -6.68
CA ILE A 160 0.09 19.53 -7.54
C ILE A 160 -0.71 18.80 -8.61
N GLY A 161 -1.99 19.12 -8.72
CA GLY A 161 -2.88 18.54 -9.72
C GLY A 161 -2.55 18.99 -11.14
N PRO A 162 -2.91 18.19 -12.16
CA PRO A 162 -2.58 18.47 -13.56
C PRO A 162 -3.15 19.79 -14.06
N ASN A 163 -4.29 20.22 -13.57
CA ASN A 163 -4.89 21.50 -13.98
C ASN A 163 -4.08 22.71 -13.47
N HIS A 164 -3.49 22.60 -12.30
CA HIS A 164 -2.61 23.66 -11.77
C HIS A 164 -1.33 23.77 -12.61
N ALA A 165 -0.71 22.63 -12.92
CA ALA A 165 0.48 22.59 -13.78
C ALA A 165 0.20 23.09 -15.21
N ARG A 166 -1.00 22.82 -15.77
CA ARG A 166 -1.43 23.32 -17.08
C ARG A 166 -1.63 24.83 -17.12
N ASN A 167 -2.21 25.40 -16.08
CA ASN A 167 -2.43 26.87 -16.02
C ASN A 167 -1.10 27.66 -15.98
N GLN A 168 0.00 26.98 -15.62
CA GLN A 168 1.35 27.59 -15.60
C GLN A 168 2.17 27.33 -16.88
N ARG A 169 1.72 26.38 -17.72
CA ARG A 169 2.38 26.02 -19.00
C ARG A 169 1.39 26.22 -20.13
N ALA A 170 1.45 27.39 -20.77
CA ALA A 170 0.56 27.74 -21.90
C ALA A 170 0.74 26.87 -23.16
N ASP A 171 1.74 25.99 -23.19
CA ASP A 171 2.16 25.20 -24.35
C ASP A 171 1.72 23.71 -24.29
N LEU A 172 1.03 23.28 -23.22
CA LEU A 172 0.59 21.89 -23.12
C LEU A 172 -0.70 21.66 -23.93
N THR A 173 -0.59 20.83 -24.96
CA THR A 173 -1.74 20.25 -25.67
C THR A 173 -2.71 19.58 -24.68
N PRO A 174 -4.04 19.68 -24.91
CA PRO A 174 -5.01 18.98 -24.07
C PRO A 174 -4.67 17.49 -23.99
N ALA A 175 -4.65 16.91 -22.77
CA ALA A 175 -4.56 15.46 -22.67
C ALA A 175 -5.74 14.87 -23.42
N LYS A 176 -5.47 13.87 -24.28
CA LYS A 176 -6.55 13.04 -24.84
C LYS A 176 -7.41 12.58 -23.68
N GLU A 177 -8.72 12.79 -23.80
CA GLU A 177 -9.65 12.13 -22.90
C GLU A 177 -9.35 10.62 -22.92
N PRO A 178 -9.35 9.96 -21.75
CA PRO A 178 -9.16 8.51 -21.72
C PRO A 178 -10.20 7.89 -22.65
N ALA A 179 -9.74 7.06 -23.59
CA ALA A 179 -10.59 6.27 -24.46
C ALA A 179 -11.67 5.63 -23.59
N SER A 180 -12.94 5.67 -24.06
CA SER A 180 -14.18 5.31 -23.38
C SER A 180 -13.95 4.31 -22.23
N ALA A 181 -14.12 4.77 -21.00
CA ALA A 181 -14.05 3.91 -19.84
C ALA A 181 -15.11 2.82 -20.00
N ALA A 182 -14.70 1.58 -20.22
CA ALA A 182 -15.59 0.44 -20.06
C ALA A 182 -16.29 0.61 -18.71
N ALA A 183 -17.61 0.39 -18.66
CA ALA A 183 -18.38 0.57 -17.45
C ALA A 183 -17.73 -0.20 -16.31
N ARG A 184 -17.28 0.52 -15.27
CA ARG A 184 -16.68 -0.09 -14.08
C ARG A 184 -17.76 -0.83 -13.31
N SER A 185 -17.44 -2.00 -12.76
CA SER A 185 -18.35 -2.72 -11.87
C SER A 185 -18.57 -1.92 -10.57
N ASP A 186 -19.71 -2.11 -9.90
CA ASP A 186 -19.97 -1.51 -8.59
C ASP A 186 -18.88 -1.83 -7.59
N LEU A 187 -18.34 -3.04 -7.63
CA LEU A 187 -17.22 -3.44 -6.78
C LEU A 187 -15.96 -2.63 -7.08
N ALA A 188 -15.66 -2.37 -8.35
CA ALA A 188 -14.50 -1.55 -8.73
C ALA A 188 -14.67 -0.10 -8.28
N ILE A 189 -15.87 0.46 -8.38
CA ILE A 189 -16.20 1.80 -7.88
C ILE A 189 -16.00 1.85 -6.35
N ARG A 190 -16.60 0.93 -5.61
CA ARG A 190 -16.46 0.86 -4.15
C ARG A 190 -15.00 0.68 -3.72
N THR A 191 -14.22 -0.11 -4.44
CA THR A 191 -12.81 -0.33 -4.11
C THR A 191 -11.94 0.92 -4.32
N GLN A 192 -12.26 1.73 -5.32
CA GLN A 192 -11.45 2.89 -5.71
C GLN A 192 -11.96 4.21 -5.14
N GLU A 193 -13.24 4.31 -4.82
CA GLU A 193 -13.90 5.54 -4.42
C GLU A 193 -14.50 5.50 -2.99
N ASN A 194 -14.23 4.47 -2.22
CA ASN A 194 -14.64 4.39 -0.82
C ASN A 194 -13.44 4.14 0.11
N PRO A 195 -12.95 5.20 0.80
CA PRO A 195 -13.39 6.61 0.69
C PRO A 195 -12.89 7.30 -0.59
N ILE A 196 -13.55 8.37 -0.97
CA ILE A 196 -13.06 9.26 -2.04
C ILE A 196 -11.85 10.02 -1.54
N ILE A 197 -10.66 9.60 -1.98
CA ILE A 197 -9.40 10.27 -1.67
C ILE A 197 -9.15 11.37 -2.71
N ARG A 198 -8.95 12.59 -2.26
CA ARG A 198 -8.60 13.73 -3.11
C ARG A 198 -7.06 13.82 -3.17
N PRO A 199 -6.43 13.37 -4.26
CA PRO A 199 -5.00 13.07 -4.28
C PRO A 199 -4.10 14.26 -3.91
N TYR A 200 -4.51 15.47 -4.28
CA TYR A 200 -3.70 16.68 -4.11
C TYR A 200 -4.07 17.50 -2.85
N GLN A 201 -5.10 17.09 -2.13
CA GLN A 201 -5.55 17.74 -0.89
C GLN A 201 -5.26 16.85 0.31
N ASP A 202 -5.80 15.63 0.31
CA ASP A 202 -5.70 14.74 1.46
C ASP A 202 -4.25 14.34 1.72
N ALA A 203 -3.47 14.02 0.66
CA ALA A 203 -2.05 13.66 0.79
C ALA A 203 -1.14 14.80 1.27
N CYS A 204 -1.59 16.05 1.18
CA CYS A 204 -0.88 17.21 1.71
C CYS A 204 -1.26 17.52 3.17
N SER A 205 -2.28 16.88 3.73
CA SER A 205 -2.74 17.12 5.09
C SER A 205 -1.80 16.53 6.15
N SER A 206 -1.73 17.19 7.29
CA SER A 206 -0.95 16.71 8.45
C SER A 206 -1.47 15.35 8.95
N ALA A 207 -2.78 15.15 8.98
CA ALA A 207 -3.40 13.91 9.43
C ALA A 207 -3.03 12.72 8.53
N TRP A 208 -3.08 12.91 7.20
CA TRP A 208 -2.64 11.90 6.25
C TRP A 208 -1.18 11.52 6.43
N ARG A 209 -0.30 12.51 6.59
CA ARG A 209 1.15 12.29 6.78
C ARG A 209 1.45 11.49 8.04
N GLN A 210 0.71 11.73 9.13
CA GLN A 210 0.91 11.07 10.42
C GLN A 210 0.31 9.67 10.52
N ALA A 211 -0.75 9.40 9.76
CA ALA A 211 -1.41 8.09 9.75
C ALA A 211 -0.51 7.03 9.13
N GLU A 212 -0.76 5.76 9.45
CA GLU A 212 -0.23 4.61 8.72
C GLU A 212 -1.31 4.06 7.77
N ILE A 213 -1.17 4.33 6.47
CA ILE A 213 -2.00 3.75 5.40
C ILE A 213 -1.06 2.99 4.45
N PRO A 214 -0.68 1.73 4.77
CA PRO A 214 0.45 1.05 4.15
C PRO A 214 0.30 0.74 2.66
N ALA A 215 -0.84 1.09 2.09
CA ALA A 215 -1.10 1.02 0.65
C ALA A 215 -0.84 2.33 -0.10
N SER A 216 -0.72 3.48 0.60
CA SER A 216 -0.86 4.78 -0.09
C SER A 216 -0.07 5.95 0.49
N ASN A 217 0.29 5.96 1.77
CA ASN A 217 0.82 7.19 2.36
C ASN A 217 2.29 7.13 2.79
N GLY A 218 3.07 6.25 2.18
CA GLY A 218 4.52 6.32 2.31
C GLY A 218 5.05 7.67 1.82
N HIS A 219 5.98 8.26 2.56
CA HIS A 219 6.71 9.47 2.19
C HIS A 219 8.18 9.13 2.05
N ALA A 220 8.78 9.49 0.94
CA ALA A 220 10.17 9.13 0.66
C ALA A 220 10.90 10.18 -0.17
N THR A 221 12.23 10.17 -0.06
CA THR A 221 13.08 10.75 -1.10
C THR A 221 13.30 9.73 -2.22
N ALA A 222 13.67 10.18 -3.41
CA ALA A 222 14.02 9.28 -4.52
C ALA A 222 15.21 8.39 -4.15
N GLU A 223 16.23 8.96 -3.49
CA GLU A 223 17.39 8.21 -3.01
C GLU A 223 17.00 7.18 -1.95
N GLY A 224 16.09 7.52 -1.03
CA GLY A 224 15.57 6.61 -0.02
C GLY A 224 14.93 5.36 -0.62
N LEU A 225 14.08 5.53 -1.64
CA LEU A 225 13.51 4.40 -2.37
C LEU A 225 14.58 3.56 -3.07
N ALA A 226 15.54 4.21 -3.75
CA ALA A 226 16.63 3.51 -4.42
C ALA A 226 17.45 2.66 -3.43
N LYS A 227 17.77 3.20 -2.25
CA LYS A 227 18.49 2.48 -1.19
C LYS A 227 17.75 1.25 -0.69
N LEU A 228 16.41 1.32 -0.52
CA LEU A 228 15.59 0.20 -0.09
C LEU A 228 15.62 -0.93 -1.12
N TYR A 229 15.36 -0.63 -2.39
CA TYR A 229 15.38 -1.65 -3.44
C TYR A 229 16.80 -2.20 -3.69
N GLN A 230 17.82 -1.36 -3.66
CA GLN A 230 19.20 -1.81 -3.73
C GLN A 230 19.56 -2.73 -2.56
N GLY A 231 19.11 -2.40 -1.35
CA GLY A 231 19.30 -3.23 -0.16
C GLY A 231 18.65 -4.61 -0.29
N ALA A 232 17.50 -4.70 -0.98
CA ALA A 232 16.86 -5.97 -1.29
C ALA A 232 17.64 -6.78 -2.33
N LEU A 233 18.17 -6.12 -3.38
CA LEU A 233 18.89 -6.79 -4.47
C LEU A 233 20.27 -7.30 -4.06
N ASN A 234 21.00 -6.53 -3.25
CA ASN A 234 22.35 -6.89 -2.80
C ASN A 234 22.40 -7.76 -1.54
N LYS A 235 21.26 -8.37 -1.16
CA LYS A 235 21.12 -9.28 0.00
C LYS A 235 21.36 -8.60 1.37
N LYS A 236 21.37 -7.28 1.44
CA LYS A 236 21.56 -6.55 2.69
C LYS A 236 20.31 -6.61 3.59
N LEU A 237 19.11 -6.56 2.99
CA LEU A 237 17.83 -6.58 3.69
C LEU A 237 17.19 -7.97 3.72
N ILE A 238 17.23 -8.70 2.62
CA ILE A 238 16.61 -10.02 2.51
C ILE A 238 17.59 -11.01 1.87
N THR A 239 17.52 -12.27 2.30
CA THR A 239 18.29 -13.33 1.67
C THR A 239 17.80 -13.60 0.25
N GLU A 240 18.62 -14.25 -0.58
CA GLU A 240 18.22 -14.66 -1.93
C GLU A 240 17.02 -15.62 -1.90
N ALA A 241 17.00 -16.53 -0.94
CA ALA A 241 15.89 -17.45 -0.75
C ALA A 241 14.59 -16.72 -0.42
N ALA A 242 14.61 -15.77 0.52
CA ALA A 242 13.44 -14.96 0.87
C ALA A 242 12.97 -14.09 -0.32
N ARG A 243 13.91 -13.51 -1.09
CA ARG A 243 13.59 -12.76 -2.30
C ARG A 243 12.94 -13.64 -3.36
N HIS A 244 13.51 -14.83 -3.62
CA HIS A 244 12.95 -15.77 -4.57
C HIS A 244 11.53 -16.19 -4.16
N GLN A 245 11.33 -16.49 -2.89
CA GLN A 245 10.03 -16.85 -2.34
C GLN A 245 9.00 -15.72 -2.51
N ALA A 246 9.35 -14.49 -2.11
CA ALA A 246 8.48 -13.32 -2.26
C ALA A 246 8.15 -12.97 -3.73
N CYS A 247 9.04 -13.32 -4.68
CA CYS A 247 8.84 -13.12 -6.11
C CYS A 247 8.16 -14.32 -6.80
N THR A 248 7.79 -15.36 -6.07
CA THR A 248 7.08 -16.51 -6.64
C THR A 248 5.72 -16.07 -7.17
N ARG A 249 5.48 -16.32 -8.46
CA ARG A 249 4.24 -15.91 -9.12
C ARG A 249 3.07 -16.76 -8.64
N THR A 250 2.03 -16.12 -8.14
CA THR A 250 0.81 -16.75 -7.61
C THR A 250 -0.41 -16.48 -8.49
N VAL A 251 -0.40 -15.38 -9.26
CA VAL A 251 -1.44 -15.03 -10.24
C VAL A 251 -0.78 -14.88 -11.60
N SER A 252 -1.27 -15.59 -12.60
CA SER A 252 -0.74 -15.55 -13.96
C SER A 252 -1.88 -15.44 -14.97
N LYS A 253 -1.77 -14.46 -15.87
CA LYS A 253 -2.69 -14.24 -17.00
C LYS A 253 -4.17 -14.22 -16.60
N GLN A 254 -4.48 -13.69 -15.42
CA GLN A 254 -5.85 -13.43 -14.98
C GLN A 254 -6.26 -12.00 -15.25
N GLN A 255 -7.54 -11.80 -15.56
CA GLN A 255 -8.13 -10.47 -15.60
C GLN A 255 -8.41 -10.01 -14.18
N ASP A 256 -7.83 -8.88 -13.79
CA ASP A 256 -8.09 -8.25 -12.49
C ASP A 256 -9.51 -7.70 -12.46
N LEU A 257 -10.29 -8.08 -11.44
CA LEU A 257 -11.70 -7.71 -11.30
C LEU A 257 -11.93 -6.21 -11.08
N ILE A 258 -10.91 -5.50 -10.59
CA ILE A 258 -11.00 -4.08 -10.23
C ILE A 258 -10.40 -3.20 -11.31
N LEU A 259 -9.22 -3.58 -11.84
CA LEU A 259 -8.50 -2.81 -12.86
C LEU A 259 -8.96 -3.14 -14.28
N ASN A 260 -9.69 -4.24 -14.45
CA ASN A 260 -10.20 -4.73 -15.75
C ASN A 260 -9.07 -4.91 -16.79
N GLN A 261 -7.92 -5.39 -16.36
CA GLN A 261 -6.75 -5.66 -17.21
C GLN A 261 -6.12 -7.00 -16.83
N PHE A 262 -5.42 -7.62 -17.76
CA PHE A 262 -4.65 -8.83 -17.46
C PHE A 262 -3.45 -8.50 -16.57
N ILE A 263 -3.26 -9.31 -15.54
CA ILE A 263 -2.24 -9.10 -14.53
C ILE A 263 -1.45 -10.37 -14.26
N GLU A 264 -0.26 -10.15 -13.69
CA GLU A 264 0.54 -11.15 -13.01
C GLU A 264 0.92 -10.61 -11.65
N ARG A 265 0.87 -11.45 -10.60
CA ARG A 265 1.24 -11.06 -9.24
C ARG A 265 2.10 -12.13 -8.59
N SER A 266 2.95 -11.71 -7.68
CA SER A 266 3.71 -12.57 -6.76
C SER A 266 3.21 -12.39 -5.32
N GLN A 267 3.78 -13.19 -4.44
CA GLN A 267 3.49 -13.17 -3.01
C GLN A 267 3.92 -11.87 -2.36
#